data_1e00e5be8179b118b3ac226ed3acdf5b
#
_entry.id   1e00e5be8179b118b3ac226ed3acdf5b
#
_cell.length_a   1.000
_cell.length_b   1.000
_cell.length_c   1.000
_cell.angle_alpha   90.00
_cell.angle_beta   90.00
_cell.angle_gamma   90.00
#
_symmetry.space_group_name_H-M   'P 1'
#
loop_
_entity.id
_entity.type
_entity.pdbx_description
1 polymer ?
#
loop_
_entity_poly.entity_id
_entity_poly.type
_entity_poly.pdbx_seq_one_letter_code
_entity_poly.pdbx_strand_id
1 'polypeptide(L)'
;RMVEAAEAAGALRPGGTIIEPTSGNTGVGLAIVAAEKGYRCLFVCPDKVGQDKISVLRAYGAEVVVCPGTVSPDHPDSYYSVSTRLAAQTPGGWKPDQYANPENPASHYHTTGPEIWAQTDGRITHFVAGIGTGGTITGAGRFLKEASGGAVKVIGADPEGSVYSGGTGRPYLVEGVGEDIWPDTFDPAVCDEVIAVSDAESFRMTRRLAREEALLVGGSCGLAVVAALRVAAIAGPDDVIVVLLPDGGRGYLSKIFNDEWMADYGFLTAQTAEPKIGDVLVHKQAGLPEFVHTHPDETVAAAIEILREYNVSQLPVMKAEPPVMAAEVVGAVVESDLLDALVSGRATPADPVGQHMSAPLPMVGSGEQVSRAVDALEKAGAAVVLVDGRPAAMITRQDVLAFLAGGGS
;
A
#
# COMPACT_ATOMS: atom_id res chain seq x y z
N ARG A 1 5.74 16.66 20.41
CA ARG A 1 6.63 16.07 21.42
C ARG A 1 7.99 15.71 20.85
N MET A 2 8.11 14.95 19.73
CA MET A 2 9.43 14.60 19.14
C MET A 2 10.29 15.84 18.91
N VAL A 3 9.74 16.91 18.32
CA VAL A 3 10.46 18.19 18.10
C VAL A 3 10.85 18.84 19.42
N GLU A 4 9.94 18.95 20.39
CA GLU A 4 10.21 19.55 21.70
C GLU A 4 11.30 18.78 22.47
N ALA A 5 11.27 17.45 22.42
CA ALA A 5 12.31 16.63 23.04
C ALA A 5 13.68 16.85 22.38
N ALA A 6 13.71 16.97 21.05
CA ALA A 6 14.94 17.25 20.31
C ALA A 6 15.50 18.66 20.59
N GLU A 7 14.64 19.66 20.73
CA GLU A 7 15.01 21.01 21.17
C GLU A 7 15.63 20.98 22.58
N ALA A 8 14.95 20.33 23.52
CA ALA A 8 15.41 20.20 24.90
C ALA A 8 16.76 19.46 25.01
N ALA A 9 16.98 18.46 24.16
CA ALA A 9 18.23 17.72 24.07
C ALA A 9 19.34 18.45 23.26
N GLY A 10 19.01 19.58 22.61
CA GLY A 10 19.93 20.31 21.73
C GLY A 10 20.24 19.60 20.40
N ALA A 11 19.49 18.56 20.07
CA ALA A 11 19.61 17.80 18.83
C ALA A 11 19.04 18.57 17.63
N LEU A 12 17.98 19.34 17.82
CA LEU A 12 17.42 20.28 16.86
C LEU A 12 17.64 21.70 17.36
N ARG A 13 18.29 22.54 16.55
CA ARG A 13 18.61 23.94 16.89
C ARG A 13 17.80 24.89 16.02
N PRO A 14 17.56 26.15 16.48
CA PRO A 14 16.88 27.16 15.67
C PRO A 14 17.44 27.28 14.25
N GLY A 15 16.57 27.30 13.24
CA GLY A 15 16.94 27.33 11.83
C GLY A 15 17.40 26.00 11.25
N GLY A 16 17.35 24.91 12.02
CA GLY A 16 17.66 23.55 11.58
C GLY A 16 16.68 23.03 10.54
N THR A 17 16.98 21.84 10.00
CA THR A 17 16.14 21.17 8.99
C THR A 17 15.65 19.83 9.54
N ILE A 18 14.36 19.62 9.56
CA ILE A 18 13.72 18.35 9.92
C ILE A 18 13.68 17.47 8.67
N ILE A 19 14.27 16.27 8.74
CA ILE A 19 14.34 15.35 7.60
C ILE A 19 13.76 14.01 8.03
N GLU A 20 12.68 13.57 7.35
CA GLU A 20 11.96 12.36 7.76
C GLU A 20 11.51 11.53 6.55
N PRO A 21 11.60 10.19 6.61
CA PRO A 21 10.95 9.32 5.65
C PRO A 21 9.46 9.27 5.99
N THR A 22 8.66 10.09 5.31
CA THR A 22 7.23 10.18 5.59
C THR A 22 6.45 10.74 4.41
N SER A 23 5.29 10.16 4.18
CA SER A 23 4.32 10.62 3.17
C SER A 23 2.94 10.91 3.78
N GLY A 24 2.79 10.70 5.06
CA GLY A 24 1.50 10.73 5.75
C GLY A 24 1.39 11.81 6.83
N ASN A 25 0.58 11.49 7.83
CA ASN A 25 0.19 12.41 8.90
C ASN A 25 1.37 12.92 9.73
N THR A 26 2.44 12.11 9.93
CA THR A 26 3.65 12.56 10.61
C THR A 26 4.33 13.70 9.84
N GLY A 27 4.42 13.60 8.50
CA GLY A 27 4.98 14.66 7.67
C GLY A 27 4.18 15.96 7.78
N VAL A 28 2.85 15.87 7.76
CA VAL A 28 1.96 17.03 7.95
C VAL A 28 2.14 17.63 9.34
N GLY A 29 2.16 16.82 10.40
CA GLY A 29 2.37 17.30 11.77
C GLY A 29 3.74 17.97 11.96
N LEU A 30 4.80 17.39 11.40
CA LEU A 30 6.14 17.98 11.42
C LEU A 30 6.19 19.29 10.63
N ALA A 31 5.54 19.36 9.46
CA ALA A 31 5.50 20.57 8.65
C ALA A 31 4.76 21.73 9.34
N ILE A 32 3.63 21.44 10.03
CA ILE A 32 2.90 22.45 10.81
C ILE A 32 3.78 23.00 11.93
N VAL A 33 4.41 22.12 12.73
CA VAL A 33 5.29 22.52 13.83
C VAL A 33 6.52 23.27 13.31
N ALA A 34 7.08 22.83 12.18
CA ALA A 34 8.22 23.49 11.55
C ALA A 34 7.88 24.89 11.08
N ALA A 35 6.72 25.08 10.45
CA ALA A 35 6.26 26.40 10.02
C ALA A 35 6.06 27.36 11.20
N GLU A 36 5.51 26.87 12.32
CA GLU A 36 5.31 27.67 13.54
C GLU A 36 6.63 28.05 14.22
N LYS A 37 7.58 27.10 14.26
CA LYS A 37 8.86 27.26 14.99
C LYS A 37 10.02 27.78 14.14
N GLY A 38 9.80 27.96 12.83
CA GLY A 38 10.84 28.46 11.90
C GLY A 38 11.87 27.43 11.47
N TYR A 39 11.53 26.14 11.46
CA TYR A 39 12.35 25.07 10.90
C TYR A 39 12.07 24.84 9.43
N ARG A 40 13.05 24.29 8.70
CA ARG A 40 12.85 23.77 7.36
C ARG A 40 12.45 22.28 7.43
N CYS A 41 11.71 21.82 6.43
CA CYS A 41 11.38 20.40 6.28
C CYS A 41 11.85 19.87 4.92
N LEU A 42 12.43 18.67 4.94
CA LEU A 42 12.76 17.88 3.78
C LEU A 42 12.22 16.45 4.01
N PHE A 43 11.18 16.07 3.28
CA PHE A 43 10.58 14.75 3.43
C PHE A 43 10.94 13.84 2.28
N VAL A 44 11.11 12.55 2.58
CA VAL A 44 11.42 11.51 1.60
C VAL A 44 10.23 10.56 1.52
N CYS A 45 9.65 10.44 0.33
CA CYS A 45 8.42 9.68 0.09
C CYS A 45 8.66 8.57 -0.92
N PRO A 46 8.03 7.39 -0.78
CA PRO A 46 8.00 6.41 -1.86
C PRO A 46 7.10 6.88 -3.01
N ASP A 47 7.40 6.44 -4.24
CA ASP A 47 6.70 6.82 -5.48
C ASP A 47 5.22 6.37 -5.53
N LYS A 48 4.83 5.40 -4.71
CA LYS A 48 3.44 4.96 -4.56
C LYS A 48 2.51 6.02 -3.94
N VAL A 49 3.07 7.08 -3.34
CA VAL A 49 2.30 8.13 -2.66
C VAL A 49 1.57 9.03 -3.65
N GLY A 50 0.30 9.30 -3.39
CA GLY A 50 -0.52 10.18 -4.21
C GLY A 50 -0.01 11.63 -4.26
N GLN A 51 -0.11 12.27 -5.45
CA GLN A 51 0.30 13.67 -5.65
C GLN A 51 -0.42 14.64 -4.72
N ASP A 52 -1.66 14.34 -4.34
CA ASP A 52 -2.45 15.16 -3.40
C ASP A 52 -1.72 15.31 -2.05
N LYS A 53 -1.17 14.22 -1.51
CA LYS A 53 -0.39 14.24 -0.25
C LYS A 53 0.92 15.00 -0.38
N ILE A 54 1.65 14.79 -1.47
CA ILE A 54 2.89 15.52 -1.76
C ILE A 54 2.59 17.02 -1.87
N SER A 55 1.49 17.39 -2.51
CA SER A 55 1.06 18.79 -2.66
C SER A 55 0.74 19.45 -1.32
N VAL A 56 0.14 18.71 -0.38
CA VAL A 56 -0.11 19.21 0.99
C VAL A 56 1.21 19.50 1.71
N LEU A 57 2.20 18.61 1.66
CA LEU A 57 3.51 18.83 2.28
C LEU A 57 4.20 20.07 1.69
N ARG A 58 4.18 20.21 0.36
CA ARG A 58 4.74 21.37 -0.32
C ARG A 58 4.00 22.68 0.00
N ALA A 59 2.68 22.62 0.21
CA ALA A 59 1.89 23.78 0.61
C ALA A 59 2.30 24.34 1.98
N TYR A 60 2.78 23.48 2.88
CA TYR A 60 3.41 23.89 4.15
C TYR A 60 4.87 24.33 4.01
N GLY A 61 5.40 24.38 2.80
CA GLY A 61 6.78 24.80 2.51
C GLY A 61 7.84 23.70 2.62
N ALA A 62 7.44 22.43 2.72
CA ALA A 62 8.39 21.34 2.75
C ALA A 62 8.97 21.04 1.36
N GLU A 63 10.25 20.71 1.31
CA GLU A 63 10.87 20.04 0.17
C GLU A 63 10.53 18.54 0.21
N VAL A 64 10.27 17.94 -0.95
CA VAL A 64 9.91 16.52 -1.04
C VAL A 64 10.74 15.82 -2.09
N VAL A 65 11.46 14.79 -1.67
CA VAL A 65 12.23 13.85 -2.50
C VAL A 65 11.42 12.56 -2.65
N VAL A 66 11.25 12.09 -3.89
CA VAL A 66 10.54 10.84 -4.20
C VAL A 66 11.55 9.77 -4.52
N CYS A 67 11.40 8.60 -3.90
CA CYS A 67 12.27 7.43 -4.04
C CYS A 67 11.48 6.22 -4.52
N PRO A 68 12.12 5.20 -5.12
CA PRO A 68 11.47 3.95 -5.47
C PRO A 68 10.85 3.26 -4.24
N GLY A 69 9.57 2.89 -4.35
CA GLY A 69 8.82 2.22 -3.27
C GLY A 69 8.92 0.69 -3.27
N THR A 70 9.55 0.11 -4.31
CA THR A 70 9.62 -1.35 -4.53
C THR A 70 10.98 -1.96 -4.18
N VAL A 71 11.92 -1.15 -3.67
CA VAL A 71 13.24 -1.62 -3.21
C VAL A 71 13.20 -2.05 -1.75
N SER A 72 14.12 -2.95 -1.36
CA SER A 72 14.22 -3.39 0.04
C SER A 72 14.59 -2.22 0.98
N PRO A 73 14.22 -2.26 2.26
CA PRO A 73 14.52 -1.19 3.23
C PRO A 73 16.00 -0.81 3.31
N ASP A 74 16.91 -1.79 3.19
CA ASP A 74 18.38 -1.59 3.26
C ASP A 74 18.96 -1.08 1.94
N HIS A 75 18.18 -1.03 0.85
CA HIS A 75 18.69 -0.55 -0.43
C HIS A 75 19.14 0.93 -0.33
N PRO A 76 20.26 1.34 -0.94
CA PRO A 76 20.75 2.72 -0.88
C PRO A 76 19.74 3.77 -1.36
N ASP A 77 18.82 3.41 -2.24
CA ASP A 77 17.78 4.27 -2.79
C ASP A 77 16.43 4.13 -2.09
N SER A 78 16.34 3.31 -1.02
CA SER A 78 15.14 3.25 -0.19
C SER A 78 14.89 4.60 0.49
N TYR A 79 13.64 4.95 0.71
CA TYR A 79 13.30 6.21 1.37
C TYR A 79 13.86 6.29 2.81
N TYR A 80 14.08 5.15 3.48
CA TYR A 80 14.77 5.07 4.77
C TYR A 80 16.25 5.48 4.66
N SER A 81 16.99 4.84 3.73
CA SER A 81 18.41 5.09 3.51
C SER A 81 18.68 6.50 2.98
N VAL A 82 17.85 6.97 2.06
CA VAL A 82 17.94 8.32 1.49
C VAL A 82 17.71 9.37 2.58
N SER A 83 16.69 9.23 3.42
CA SER A 83 16.42 10.18 4.51
C SER A 83 17.56 10.25 5.52
N THR A 84 18.15 9.10 5.88
CA THR A 84 19.32 9.02 6.79
C THR A 84 20.53 9.72 6.19
N ARG A 85 20.81 9.47 4.90
CA ARG A 85 21.91 10.12 4.18
C ARG A 85 21.71 11.63 4.09
N LEU A 86 20.52 12.09 3.76
CA LEU A 86 20.21 13.52 3.67
C LEU A 86 20.31 14.21 5.03
N ALA A 87 19.87 13.58 6.12
CA ALA A 87 20.02 14.12 7.48
C ALA A 87 21.48 14.31 7.86
N ALA A 88 22.36 13.35 7.53
CA ALA A 88 23.78 13.44 7.79
C ALA A 88 24.50 14.50 6.93
N GLN A 89 24.03 14.75 5.71
CA GLN A 89 24.65 15.68 4.76
C GLN A 89 24.15 17.12 4.89
N THR A 90 22.97 17.33 5.52
CA THR A 90 22.36 18.65 5.64
C THR A 90 22.90 19.37 6.89
N PRO A 91 23.49 20.55 6.77
CA PRO A 91 23.92 21.33 7.93
C PRO A 91 22.73 21.64 8.86
N GLY A 92 22.83 21.26 10.14
CA GLY A 92 21.72 21.38 11.10
C GLY A 92 20.54 20.44 10.81
N GLY A 93 20.76 19.39 10.01
CA GLY A 93 19.78 18.34 9.75
C GLY A 93 19.53 17.50 10.98
N TRP A 94 18.25 17.21 11.25
CA TRP A 94 17.81 16.31 12.31
C TRP A 94 16.72 15.38 11.78
N LYS A 95 16.88 14.09 12.06
CA LYS A 95 15.90 13.05 11.72
C LYS A 95 15.09 12.69 12.96
N PRO A 96 13.77 12.97 12.98
CA PRO A 96 12.88 12.54 14.07
C PRO A 96 12.90 11.04 14.31
N ASP A 97 12.99 10.27 13.24
CA ASP A 97 12.97 8.80 13.23
C ASP A 97 11.72 8.23 13.91
N GLN A 98 10.56 8.46 13.31
CA GLN A 98 9.27 8.03 13.85
C GLN A 98 9.18 6.52 14.13
N TYR A 99 10.08 5.73 13.53
CA TYR A 99 10.11 4.27 13.66
C TYR A 99 10.84 3.79 14.93
N ALA A 100 11.73 4.63 15.47
CA ALA A 100 12.53 4.29 16.67
C ALA A 100 12.39 5.32 17.81
N ASN A 101 11.79 6.48 17.56
CA ASN A 101 11.71 7.56 18.55
C ASN A 101 10.68 7.26 19.65
N PRO A 102 11.09 7.12 20.93
CA PRO A 102 10.20 6.80 22.04
C PRO A 102 9.13 7.89 22.30
N GLU A 103 9.37 9.14 21.88
CA GLU A 103 8.39 10.20 21.99
C GLU A 103 7.17 10.01 21.08
N ASN A 104 7.27 9.14 20.07
CA ASN A 104 6.13 8.76 19.24
C ASN A 104 5.07 8.03 20.10
N PRO A 105 5.30 6.84 20.66
CA PRO A 105 4.30 6.21 21.54
C PRO A 105 4.03 7.01 22.81
N ALA A 106 5.01 7.69 23.39
CA ALA A 106 4.81 8.55 24.58
C ALA A 106 3.81 9.68 24.31
N SER A 107 3.76 10.23 23.11
CA SER A 107 2.77 11.24 22.73
C SER A 107 1.35 10.71 22.90
N HIS A 108 1.08 9.53 22.36
CA HIS A 108 -0.25 8.91 22.41
C HIS A 108 -0.62 8.41 23.83
N TYR A 109 0.37 7.96 24.59
CA TYR A 109 0.17 7.59 25.99
C TYR A 109 -0.29 8.78 26.84
N HIS A 110 0.29 9.98 26.60
CA HIS A 110 -0.04 11.18 27.39
C HIS A 110 -1.20 12.00 26.85
N THR A 111 -1.68 11.77 25.63
CA THR A 111 -2.76 12.52 25.00
C THR A 111 -3.90 11.63 24.52
N THR A 112 -3.72 10.87 23.47
CA THR A 112 -4.78 10.10 22.79
C THR A 112 -5.45 9.09 23.72
N GLY A 113 -4.67 8.32 24.48
CA GLY A 113 -5.20 7.37 25.45
C GLY A 113 -6.08 8.01 26.53
N PRO A 114 -5.59 9.04 27.26
CA PRO A 114 -6.37 9.79 28.22
C PRO A 114 -7.65 10.44 27.65
N GLU A 115 -7.56 10.99 26.44
CA GLU A 115 -8.72 11.61 25.77
C GLU A 115 -9.80 10.57 25.47
N ILE A 116 -9.45 9.43 24.91
CA ILE A 116 -10.39 8.32 24.63
C ILE A 116 -11.02 7.83 25.93
N TRP A 117 -10.23 7.61 26.97
CA TRP A 117 -10.73 7.17 28.27
C TRP A 117 -11.72 8.13 28.88
N ALA A 118 -11.40 9.44 28.87
CA ALA A 118 -12.27 10.48 29.40
C ALA A 118 -13.56 10.62 28.56
N GLN A 119 -13.46 10.61 27.23
CA GLN A 119 -14.63 10.77 26.34
C GLN A 119 -15.59 9.59 26.38
N THR A 120 -15.12 8.42 26.80
CA THR A 120 -15.96 7.23 26.99
C THR A 120 -16.41 7.03 28.44
N ASP A 121 -16.10 7.96 29.35
CA ASP A 121 -16.32 7.82 30.78
C ASP A 121 -15.75 6.50 31.36
N GLY A 122 -14.60 6.04 30.81
CA GLY A 122 -13.97 4.77 31.17
C GLY A 122 -14.76 3.52 30.76
N ARG A 123 -15.79 3.64 29.93
CA ARG A 123 -16.64 2.52 29.49
C ARG A 123 -16.12 1.78 28.28
N ILE A 124 -15.05 2.25 27.65
CA ILE A 124 -14.44 1.59 26.50
C ILE A 124 -14.05 0.15 26.85
N THR A 125 -14.44 -0.80 25.99
CA THR A 125 -14.06 -2.23 26.12
C THR A 125 -13.07 -2.67 25.04
N HIS A 126 -13.14 -2.05 23.85
CA HIS A 126 -12.27 -2.39 22.73
C HIS A 126 -11.73 -1.12 22.07
N PHE A 127 -10.42 -1.09 21.85
CA PHE A 127 -9.74 -0.04 21.09
C PHE A 127 -9.21 -0.63 19.80
N VAL A 128 -9.62 -0.10 18.65
CA VAL A 128 -9.21 -0.55 17.32
C VAL A 128 -8.46 0.57 16.61
N ALA A 129 -7.26 0.29 16.14
CA ALA A 129 -6.46 1.25 15.37
C ALA A 129 -5.64 0.55 14.28
N GLY A 130 -5.44 1.22 13.15
CA GLY A 130 -4.48 0.82 12.13
C GLY A 130 -3.05 0.89 12.67
N ILE A 131 -2.21 -0.07 12.30
CA ILE A 131 -0.80 -0.11 12.71
C ILE A 131 0.06 0.39 11.53
N GLY A 132 0.69 1.56 11.68
CA GLY A 132 1.83 2.01 10.87
C GLY A 132 3.10 1.84 11.70
N THR A 133 3.76 2.93 12.12
CA THR A 133 4.93 2.84 13.03
C THR A 133 4.62 2.19 14.39
N GLY A 134 3.37 1.93 14.69
CA GLY A 134 2.94 1.35 15.96
C GLY A 134 2.82 2.35 17.11
N GLY A 135 3.26 3.59 16.95
CA GLY A 135 3.28 4.58 18.04
C GLY A 135 1.91 4.83 18.64
N THR A 136 0.88 5.00 17.82
CA THR A 136 -0.49 5.24 18.28
C THR A 136 -1.04 4.09 19.10
N ILE A 137 -1.01 2.88 18.54
CA ILE A 137 -1.59 1.70 19.21
C ILE A 137 -0.81 1.32 20.46
N THR A 138 0.53 1.44 20.42
CA THR A 138 1.38 1.19 21.58
C THR A 138 1.09 2.18 22.70
N GLY A 139 1.12 3.48 22.40
CA GLY A 139 0.95 4.53 23.41
C GLY A 139 -0.46 4.55 23.99
N ALA A 140 -1.47 4.70 23.14
CA ALA A 140 -2.86 4.73 23.57
C ALA A 140 -3.30 3.40 24.20
N GLY A 141 -2.90 2.28 23.60
CA GLY A 141 -3.23 0.95 24.10
C GLY A 141 -2.65 0.66 25.49
N ARG A 142 -1.38 1.03 25.74
CA ARG A 142 -0.76 0.94 27.08
C ARG A 142 -1.57 1.73 28.10
N PHE A 143 -1.86 2.99 27.79
CA PHE A 143 -2.65 3.82 28.72
C PHE A 143 -4.02 3.22 29.02
N LEU A 144 -4.74 2.79 27.99
CA LEU A 144 -6.09 2.21 28.15
C LEU A 144 -6.08 0.90 28.95
N LYS A 145 -5.08 0.04 28.72
CA LYS A 145 -4.89 -1.18 29.55
C LYS A 145 -4.58 -0.84 31.00
N GLU A 146 -3.68 0.11 31.26
CA GLU A 146 -3.35 0.54 32.60
C GLU A 146 -4.57 1.15 33.32
N ALA A 147 -5.28 2.07 32.67
CA ALA A 147 -6.45 2.75 33.22
C ALA A 147 -7.61 1.78 33.51
N SER A 148 -7.76 0.73 32.72
CA SER A 148 -8.82 -0.27 32.88
C SER A 148 -8.42 -1.46 33.75
N GLY A 149 -7.19 -1.52 34.27
CA GLY A 149 -6.68 -2.71 34.96
C GLY A 149 -6.55 -3.94 34.04
N GLY A 150 -6.32 -3.73 32.73
CA GLY A 150 -6.18 -4.78 31.73
C GLY A 150 -7.48 -5.24 31.08
N ALA A 151 -8.60 -4.59 31.39
CA ALA A 151 -9.91 -5.00 30.84
C ALA A 151 -10.10 -4.60 29.37
N VAL A 152 -9.56 -3.45 28.93
CA VAL A 152 -9.67 -3.00 27.54
C VAL A 152 -8.88 -3.93 26.61
N LYS A 153 -9.55 -4.40 25.56
CA LYS A 153 -8.92 -5.14 24.45
C LYS A 153 -8.38 -4.17 23.40
N VAL A 154 -7.16 -4.40 22.98
CA VAL A 154 -6.48 -3.59 21.96
C VAL A 154 -6.31 -4.41 20.69
N ILE A 155 -6.92 -3.93 19.60
CA ILE A 155 -6.96 -4.63 18.32
C ILE A 155 -6.22 -3.80 17.28
N GLY A 156 -5.18 -4.38 16.69
CA GLY A 156 -4.48 -3.83 15.54
C GLY A 156 -5.19 -4.17 14.24
N ALA A 157 -5.37 -3.20 13.37
CA ALA A 157 -5.80 -3.41 12.00
C ALA A 157 -4.59 -3.26 11.06
N ASP A 158 -4.35 -4.26 10.21
CA ASP A 158 -3.15 -4.37 9.39
C ASP A 158 -3.50 -4.74 7.95
N PRO A 159 -2.86 -4.16 6.92
CA PRO A 159 -3.11 -4.60 5.56
C PRO A 159 -2.52 -5.99 5.31
N GLU A 160 -3.22 -6.79 4.50
CA GLU A 160 -2.69 -8.06 4.03
C GLU A 160 -1.34 -7.85 3.33
N GLY A 161 -0.34 -8.63 3.71
CA GLY A 161 1.04 -8.53 3.21
C GLY A 161 2.01 -7.85 4.17
N SER A 162 1.54 -7.01 5.08
CA SER A 162 2.35 -6.41 6.14
C SER A 162 2.87 -7.43 7.15
N VAL A 163 3.93 -7.09 7.88
CA VAL A 163 4.58 -8.00 8.82
C VAL A 163 3.76 -8.27 10.10
N TYR A 164 2.87 -7.35 10.51
CA TYR A 164 2.19 -7.45 11.81
C TYR A 164 1.16 -8.56 11.88
N SER A 165 0.47 -8.84 10.79
CA SER A 165 -0.53 -9.92 10.70
C SER A 165 0.04 -11.24 10.20
N GLY A 166 1.37 -11.40 10.22
CA GLY A 166 2.07 -12.62 9.80
C GLY A 166 2.48 -12.64 8.32
N GLY A 167 2.37 -11.52 7.63
CA GLY A 167 2.89 -11.33 6.28
C GLY A 167 4.41 -11.21 6.25
N THR A 168 4.97 -11.13 5.06
CA THR A 168 6.43 -11.08 4.80
C THR A 168 6.90 -9.73 4.28
N GLY A 169 6.13 -8.65 4.48
CA GLY A 169 6.44 -7.33 3.94
C GLY A 169 6.13 -7.21 2.46
N ARG A 170 5.08 -7.88 1.98
CA ARG A 170 4.65 -7.81 0.57
C ARG A 170 3.87 -6.52 0.30
N PRO A 171 3.87 -6.02 -0.95
CA PRO A 171 3.19 -4.79 -1.32
C PRO A 171 1.68 -4.82 -1.04
N TYR A 172 1.14 -3.66 -0.70
CA TYR A 172 -0.29 -3.32 -0.58
C TYR A 172 -0.49 -1.87 -1.03
N LEU A 173 -1.74 -1.46 -1.29
CA LEU A 173 -2.06 -0.14 -1.82
C LEU A 173 -2.58 0.84 -0.76
N VAL A 174 -3.12 0.36 0.35
CA VAL A 174 -3.53 1.23 1.46
C VAL A 174 -2.33 1.98 2.02
N GLU A 175 -2.53 3.26 2.35
CA GLU A 175 -1.45 4.15 2.78
C GLU A 175 -1.57 4.49 4.27
N GLY A 176 -0.42 4.64 4.94
CA GLY A 176 -0.33 5.10 6.35
C GLY A 176 -0.47 4.00 7.40
N VAL A 177 -0.59 2.76 6.97
CA VAL A 177 -0.63 1.55 7.81
C VAL A 177 0.15 0.44 7.13
N GLY A 178 0.53 -0.57 7.91
CA GLY A 178 1.34 -1.69 7.46
C GLY A 178 2.81 -1.32 7.30
N GLU A 179 3.70 -2.27 7.53
CA GLU A 179 5.14 -2.11 7.35
C GLU A 179 5.76 -3.40 6.79
N ASP A 180 6.96 -3.25 6.25
CA ASP A 180 7.85 -4.33 5.82
C ASP A 180 8.97 -4.64 6.83
N ILE A 181 9.02 -3.88 7.92
CA ILE A 181 9.93 -4.02 9.06
C ILE A 181 9.15 -3.97 10.37
N TRP A 182 9.77 -4.36 11.48
CA TRP A 182 9.26 -4.19 12.84
C TRP A 182 9.85 -2.93 13.47
N PRO A 183 9.07 -1.84 13.63
CA PRO A 183 9.55 -0.62 14.25
C PRO A 183 9.78 -0.79 15.77
N ASP A 184 10.79 -0.11 16.32
CA ASP A 184 11.05 -0.09 17.77
C ASP A 184 9.90 0.59 18.56
N THR A 185 9.11 1.42 17.88
CA THR A 185 7.94 2.12 18.46
C THR A 185 6.70 1.24 18.60
N PHE A 186 6.71 0.04 18.01
CA PHE A 186 5.62 -0.92 18.13
C PHE A 186 5.91 -1.97 19.21
N ASP A 187 5.04 -2.04 20.20
CA ASP A 187 5.07 -3.10 21.20
C ASP A 187 3.96 -4.12 20.94
N PRO A 188 4.28 -5.29 20.40
CA PRO A 188 3.28 -6.32 20.08
C PRO A 188 2.53 -6.83 21.31
N ALA A 189 3.11 -6.74 22.52
CA ALA A 189 2.47 -7.18 23.75
C ALA A 189 1.27 -6.32 24.16
N VAL A 190 1.12 -5.13 23.58
CA VAL A 190 -0.04 -4.26 23.79
C VAL A 190 -1.27 -4.77 23.04
N CYS A 191 -1.09 -5.40 21.89
CA CYS A 191 -2.20 -5.93 21.07
C CYS A 191 -2.69 -7.27 21.62
N ASP A 192 -4.00 -7.40 21.80
CA ASP A 192 -4.64 -8.68 22.08
C ASP A 192 -4.86 -9.47 20.78
N GLU A 193 -5.04 -8.77 19.66
CA GLU A 193 -5.24 -9.35 18.32
C GLU A 193 -4.75 -8.37 17.24
N VAL A 194 -4.30 -8.92 16.10
CA VAL A 194 -4.04 -8.17 14.88
C VAL A 194 -4.85 -8.78 13.75
N ILE A 195 -5.70 -7.97 13.12
CA ILE A 195 -6.64 -8.38 12.08
C ILE A 195 -6.12 -7.92 10.72
N ALA A 196 -5.84 -8.88 9.83
CA ALA A 196 -5.49 -8.59 8.44
C ALA A 196 -6.73 -8.16 7.65
N VAL A 197 -6.61 -7.09 6.85
CA VAL A 197 -7.68 -6.55 6.00
C VAL A 197 -7.13 -6.29 4.60
N SER A 198 -7.84 -6.70 3.58
CA SER A 198 -7.43 -6.48 2.19
C SER A 198 -7.62 -5.02 1.75
N ASP A 199 -6.86 -4.59 0.72
CA ASP A 199 -7.05 -3.27 0.08
C ASP A 199 -8.49 -3.09 -0.42
N ALA A 200 -9.07 -4.13 -1.01
CA ALA A 200 -10.44 -4.10 -1.54
C ALA A 200 -11.48 -3.80 -0.46
N GLU A 201 -11.41 -4.49 0.68
CA GLU A 201 -12.30 -4.24 1.82
C GLU A 201 -12.08 -2.84 2.39
N SER A 202 -10.82 -2.42 2.53
CA SER A 202 -10.43 -1.10 3.04
C SER A 202 -11.01 0.02 2.19
N PHE A 203 -10.82 -0.04 0.87
CA PHE A 203 -11.26 1.03 -0.04
C PHE A 203 -12.79 1.05 -0.22
N ARG A 204 -13.44 -0.10 -0.30
CA ARG A 204 -14.90 -0.17 -0.34
C ARG A 204 -15.52 0.39 0.94
N MET A 205 -14.96 0.07 2.11
CA MET A 205 -15.42 0.61 3.39
C MET A 205 -15.18 2.12 3.49
N THR A 206 -14.02 2.63 3.06
CA THR A 206 -13.73 4.07 3.02
C THR A 206 -14.80 4.84 2.23
N ARG A 207 -15.19 4.31 1.07
CA ARG A 207 -16.25 4.91 0.22
C ARG A 207 -17.63 4.82 0.86
N ARG A 208 -17.94 3.72 1.55
CA ARG A 208 -19.19 3.56 2.30
C ARG A 208 -19.29 4.56 3.45
N LEU A 209 -18.23 4.73 4.23
CA LEU A 209 -18.17 5.72 5.31
C LEU A 209 -18.50 7.13 4.82
N ALA A 210 -17.98 7.53 3.67
CA ALA A 210 -18.29 8.83 3.10
C ALA A 210 -19.76 8.96 2.66
N ARG A 211 -20.36 7.92 2.08
CA ARG A 211 -21.70 7.95 1.49
C ARG A 211 -22.80 7.64 2.49
N GLU A 212 -22.56 6.76 3.44
CA GLU A 212 -23.55 6.25 4.40
C GLU A 212 -23.49 6.99 5.74
N GLU A 213 -22.29 7.41 6.17
CA GLU A 213 -22.05 8.02 7.48
C GLU A 213 -21.59 9.49 7.41
N ALA A 214 -21.44 10.04 6.20
CA ALA A 214 -20.88 11.39 5.96
C ALA A 214 -19.47 11.59 6.54
N LEU A 215 -18.69 10.51 6.68
CA LEU A 215 -17.32 10.51 7.15
C LEU A 215 -16.36 10.41 5.95
N LEU A 216 -15.88 11.55 5.47
CA LEU A 216 -14.87 11.60 4.40
C LEU A 216 -13.48 11.38 5.02
N VAL A 217 -12.99 10.14 4.99
CA VAL A 217 -11.76 9.66 5.65
C VAL A 217 -10.83 8.94 4.68
N GLY A 218 -9.60 8.63 5.10
CA GLY A 218 -8.61 7.92 4.28
C GLY A 218 -8.77 6.39 4.26
N GLY A 219 -7.93 5.72 3.46
CA GLY A 219 -7.99 4.27 3.26
C GLY A 219 -7.70 3.46 4.53
N SER A 220 -6.78 3.92 5.37
CA SER A 220 -6.48 3.30 6.65
C SER A 220 -7.64 3.37 7.64
N CYS A 221 -8.51 4.37 7.51
CA CYS A 221 -9.74 4.46 8.31
C CYS A 221 -10.73 3.37 7.90
N GLY A 222 -10.91 3.13 6.60
CA GLY A 222 -11.73 2.03 6.10
C GLY A 222 -11.22 0.67 6.58
N LEU A 223 -9.91 0.48 6.54
CA LEU A 223 -9.24 -0.72 7.08
C LEU A 223 -9.57 -0.91 8.57
N ALA A 224 -9.39 0.14 9.38
CA ALA A 224 -9.67 0.08 10.82
C ALA A 224 -11.16 -0.21 11.12
N VAL A 225 -12.09 0.37 10.34
CA VAL A 225 -13.52 0.11 10.50
C VAL A 225 -13.89 -1.32 10.11
N VAL A 226 -13.30 -1.90 9.07
CA VAL A 226 -13.50 -3.32 8.73
C VAL A 226 -13.09 -4.21 9.90
N ALA A 227 -11.90 -3.97 10.48
CA ALA A 227 -11.45 -4.70 11.67
C ALA A 227 -12.42 -4.51 12.86
N ALA A 228 -12.85 -3.26 13.12
CA ALA A 228 -13.82 -2.96 14.19
C ALA A 228 -15.17 -3.67 13.99
N LEU A 229 -15.66 -3.77 12.76
CA LEU A 229 -16.91 -4.50 12.46
C LEU A 229 -16.76 -6.01 12.65
N ARG A 230 -15.59 -6.59 12.38
CA ARG A 230 -15.32 -8.00 12.70
C ARG A 230 -15.33 -8.24 14.21
N VAL A 231 -14.77 -7.32 15.00
CA VAL A 231 -14.85 -7.35 16.47
C VAL A 231 -16.30 -7.18 16.92
N ALA A 232 -17.04 -6.23 16.37
CA ALA A 232 -18.43 -5.96 16.71
C ALA A 232 -19.36 -7.15 16.45
N ALA A 233 -19.05 -7.99 15.46
CA ALA A 233 -19.86 -9.18 15.13
C ALA A 233 -19.89 -10.24 16.26
N ILE A 234 -18.91 -10.19 17.17
CA ILE A 234 -18.80 -11.13 18.29
C ILE A 234 -18.90 -10.45 19.65
N ALA A 235 -18.98 -9.13 19.68
CA ALA A 235 -19.12 -8.33 20.90
C ALA A 235 -20.53 -8.40 21.50
N GLY A 236 -20.62 -8.15 22.79
CA GLY A 236 -21.88 -8.10 23.51
C GLY A 236 -22.57 -6.72 23.40
N PRO A 237 -23.83 -6.62 23.81
CA PRO A 237 -24.61 -5.35 23.69
C PRO A 237 -24.08 -4.20 24.56
N ASP A 238 -23.31 -4.52 25.60
CA ASP A 238 -22.74 -3.54 26.53
C ASP A 238 -21.31 -3.13 26.15
N ASP A 239 -20.73 -3.75 25.10
CA ASP A 239 -19.40 -3.41 24.66
C ASP A 239 -19.36 -2.03 23.98
N VAL A 240 -18.31 -1.29 24.29
CA VAL A 240 -18.00 0.02 23.70
C VAL A 240 -16.74 -0.10 22.89
N ILE A 241 -16.90 -0.14 21.56
CA ILE A 241 -15.80 -0.26 20.60
C ILE A 241 -15.45 1.12 20.08
N VAL A 242 -14.23 1.57 20.34
CA VAL A 242 -13.69 2.80 19.78
C VAL A 242 -12.73 2.47 18.65
N VAL A 243 -13.00 3.00 17.45
CA VAL A 243 -12.11 2.89 16.29
C VAL A 243 -11.48 4.25 15.97
N LEU A 244 -10.16 4.26 15.81
CA LEU A 244 -9.42 5.48 15.50
C LEU A 244 -9.38 5.70 13.98
N LEU A 245 -9.83 6.88 13.53
CA LEU A 245 -9.81 7.34 12.15
C LEU A 245 -8.83 8.51 12.04
N PRO A 246 -7.56 8.26 11.65
CA PRO A 246 -6.47 9.21 11.86
C PRO A 246 -6.42 10.36 10.85
N ASP A 247 -7.09 10.27 9.70
CA ASP A 247 -6.98 11.28 8.64
C ASP A 247 -8.28 11.51 7.86
N GLY A 248 -8.29 12.60 7.06
CA GLY A 248 -9.39 12.95 6.19
C GLY A 248 -9.19 12.49 4.74
N GLY A 249 -10.29 12.25 4.02
CA GLY A 249 -10.30 11.71 2.66
C GLY A 249 -9.85 12.67 1.55
N ARG A 250 -9.61 13.96 1.84
CA ARG A 250 -9.22 14.94 0.81
C ARG A 250 -7.88 14.62 0.12
N GLY A 251 -6.98 13.92 0.79
CA GLY A 251 -5.71 13.45 0.22
C GLY A 251 -5.83 12.17 -0.64
N TYR A 252 -7.06 11.72 -0.94
CA TYR A 252 -7.33 10.46 -1.65
C TYR A 252 -8.32 10.63 -2.81
N LEU A 253 -8.62 11.87 -3.21
CA LEU A 253 -9.61 12.18 -4.24
C LEU A 253 -9.20 11.66 -5.62
N SER A 254 -7.90 11.61 -5.90
CA SER A 254 -7.34 11.09 -7.14
C SER A 254 -7.19 9.55 -7.18
N LYS A 255 -7.48 8.86 -6.06
CA LYS A 255 -7.34 7.40 -5.90
C LYS A 255 -8.64 6.76 -5.44
N ILE A 256 -8.81 6.52 -4.13
CA ILE A 256 -9.93 5.77 -3.53
C ILE A 256 -11.30 6.38 -3.91
N PHE A 257 -11.39 7.70 -4.07
CA PHE A 257 -12.62 8.39 -4.47
C PHE A 257 -12.74 8.66 -5.97
N ASN A 258 -11.75 8.26 -6.78
CA ASN A 258 -11.79 8.28 -8.23
C ASN A 258 -12.29 6.92 -8.76
N ASP A 259 -13.41 6.92 -9.46
CA ASP A 259 -14.01 5.69 -9.98
C ASP A 259 -13.15 5.03 -11.08
N GLU A 260 -12.42 5.83 -11.88
CA GLU A 260 -11.48 5.30 -12.88
C GLU A 260 -10.34 4.55 -12.21
N TRP A 261 -9.67 5.20 -11.24
CA TRP A 261 -8.58 4.56 -10.50
C TRP A 261 -9.04 3.27 -9.81
N MET A 262 -10.23 3.26 -9.23
CA MET A 262 -10.80 2.06 -8.60
C MET A 262 -11.11 0.96 -9.63
N ALA A 263 -11.54 1.32 -10.84
CA ALA A 263 -11.77 0.38 -11.92
C ALA A 263 -10.48 -0.17 -12.52
N ASP A 264 -9.45 0.68 -12.69
CA ASP A 264 -8.12 0.31 -13.20
C ASP A 264 -7.43 -0.77 -12.35
N TYR A 265 -7.72 -0.78 -11.05
CA TYR A 265 -7.25 -1.83 -10.14
C TYR A 265 -8.27 -2.98 -9.91
N GLY A 266 -9.42 -2.94 -10.57
CA GLY A 266 -10.46 -3.96 -10.43
C GLY A 266 -11.25 -3.91 -9.12
N PHE A 267 -11.16 -2.81 -8.35
CA PHE A 267 -11.93 -2.63 -7.10
C PHE A 267 -13.39 -2.25 -7.35
N LEU A 268 -13.68 -1.64 -8.49
CA LEU A 268 -15.02 -1.28 -8.94
C LEU A 268 -15.23 -1.72 -10.39
N THR A 269 -16.50 -1.98 -10.71
CA THR A 269 -16.94 -2.14 -12.10
C THR A 269 -17.47 -0.81 -12.62
N ALA A 270 -16.99 -0.34 -13.76
CA ALA A 270 -17.42 0.92 -14.37
C ALA A 270 -18.93 0.90 -14.65
N GLN A 271 -19.62 1.96 -14.28
CA GLN A 271 -21.08 2.12 -14.43
C GLN A 271 -21.43 2.58 -15.85
N THR A 272 -21.15 1.74 -16.85
CA THR A 272 -21.46 2.03 -18.26
C THR A 272 -22.15 0.84 -18.91
N ALA A 273 -22.83 1.07 -20.02
CA ALA A 273 -23.45 0.00 -20.83
C ALA A 273 -22.43 -0.77 -21.68
N GLU A 274 -21.19 -0.28 -21.79
CA GLU A 274 -20.14 -0.95 -22.56
C GLU A 274 -19.65 -2.22 -21.87
N PRO A 275 -19.24 -3.25 -22.63
CA PRO A 275 -18.64 -4.47 -22.08
C PRO A 275 -17.39 -4.16 -21.25
N LYS A 276 -17.15 -4.98 -20.21
CA LYS A 276 -16.01 -4.87 -19.32
C LYS A 276 -14.97 -5.94 -19.64
N ILE A 277 -13.75 -5.73 -19.19
CA ILE A 277 -12.67 -6.72 -19.28
C ILE A 277 -13.08 -8.03 -18.57
N GLY A 278 -13.78 -7.94 -17.45
CA GLY A 278 -14.33 -9.11 -16.76
C GLY A 278 -15.26 -9.96 -17.64
N ASP A 279 -16.05 -9.33 -18.52
CA ASP A 279 -16.93 -10.04 -19.45
C ASP A 279 -16.11 -10.83 -20.49
N VAL A 280 -14.99 -10.26 -20.95
CA VAL A 280 -14.04 -10.95 -21.84
C VAL A 280 -13.43 -12.18 -21.16
N LEU A 281 -13.06 -12.08 -19.88
CA LEU A 281 -12.51 -13.20 -19.12
C LEU A 281 -13.50 -14.36 -18.97
N VAL A 282 -14.78 -14.07 -18.77
CA VAL A 282 -15.83 -15.10 -18.67
C VAL A 282 -15.97 -15.86 -20.00
N HIS A 283 -15.74 -15.20 -21.14
CA HIS A 283 -15.78 -15.82 -22.47
C HIS A 283 -14.48 -16.55 -22.86
N LYS A 284 -13.38 -16.26 -22.16
CA LYS A 284 -12.11 -16.94 -22.38
C LYS A 284 -12.26 -18.40 -22.00
N GLN A 285 -12.11 -19.31 -23.00
CA GLN A 285 -12.34 -20.73 -22.81
C GLN A 285 -11.49 -21.32 -21.69
N ALA A 286 -12.12 -22.12 -20.83
CA ALA A 286 -11.47 -22.90 -19.79
C ALA A 286 -10.48 -23.90 -20.40
N GLY A 287 -9.20 -23.78 -20.06
CA GLY A 287 -8.16 -24.72 -20.53
C GLY A 287 -6.75 -24.31 -20.18
N LEU A 288 -6.51 -23.05 -19.85
CA LEU A 288 -5.22 -22.57 -19.30
C LEU A 288 -5.33 -22.46 -17.77
N PRO A 289 -4.21 -22.67 -17.03
CA PRO A 289 -4.14 -22.27 -15.62
C PRO A 289 -4.56 -20.82 -15.47
N GLU A 290 -5.10 -20.47 -14.30
CA GLU A 290 -5.65 -19.13 -14.06
C GLU A 290 -4.64 -18.00 -14.39
N PHE A 291 -3.34 -18.25 -14.13
CA PHE A 291 -2.30 -17.26 -14.45
C PHE A 291 -0.95 -17.93 -14.75
N VAL A 292 -0.60 -18.06 -16.03
CA VAL A 292 0.70 -18.59 -16.46
C VAL A 292 1.77 -17.50 -16.33
N HIS A 293 2.85 -17.77 -15.63
CA HIS A 293 3.93 -16.82 -15.32
C HIS A 293 5.29 -17.50 -15.20
N THR A 294 6.34 -16.72 -14.98
CA THR A 294 7.71 -17.18 -14.68
C THR A 294 8.34 -16.26 -13.63
N HIS A 295 9.50 -16.63 -13.09
CA HIS A 295 10.22 -15.89 -12.06
C HIS A 295 11.57 -15.37 -12.55
N PRO A 296 12.13 -14.29 -11.97
CA PRO A 296 13.40 -13.71 -12.41
C PRO A 296 14.59 -14.69 -12.35
N ASP A 297 14.56 -15.60 -11.36
CA ASP A 297 15.64 -16.56 -11.11
C ASP A 297 15.49 -17.86 -11.90
N GLU A 298 14.38 -18.07 -12.58
CA GLU A 298 14.18 -19.21 -13.49
C GLU A 298 15.03 -19.05 -14.75
N THR A 299 15.35 -20.17 -15.38
CA THR A 299 16.18 -20.13 -16.60
C THR A 299 15.36 -19.76 -17.83
N VAL A 300 16.02 -19.18 -18.82
CA VAL A 300 15.45 -18.94 -20.16
C VAL A 300 14.88 -20.23 -20.75
N ALA A 301 15.55 -21.37 -20.54
CA ALA A 301 15.07 -22.68 -21.00
C ALA A 301 13.71 -23.03 -20.37
N ALA A 302 13.56 -22.84 -19.06
CA ALA A 302 12.30 -23.08 -18.34
C ALA A 302 11.17 -22.18 -18.86
N ALA A 303 11.45 -20.88 -19.05
CA ALA A 303 10.47 -19.96 -19.62
C ALA A 303 10.03 -20.37 -21.04
N ILE A 304 10.93 -20.85 -21.88
CA ILE A 304 10.62 -21.38 -23.22
C ILE A 304 9.73 -22.64 -23.14
N GLU A 305 9.98 -23.52 -22.18
CA GLU A 305 9.11 -24.67 -21.95
C GLU A 305 7.69 -24.27 -21.57
N ILE A 306 7.53 -23.28 -20.67
CA ILE A 306 6.23 -22.73 -20.28
C ILE A 306 5.53 -22.11 -21.50
N LEU A 307 6.20 -21.25 -22.28
CA LEU A 307 5.64 -20.65 -23.49
C LEU A 307 5.08 -21.72 -24.44
N ARG A 308 5.84 -22.81 -24.62
CA ARG A 308 5.47 -23.92 -25.51
C ARG A 308 4.36 -24.78 -24.95
N GLU A 309 4.41 -25.13 -23.66
CA GLU A 309 3.42 -25.99 -23.00
C GLU A 309 2.03 -25.37 -23.03
N TYR A 310 1.95 -24.06 -22.71
CA TYR A 310 0.68 -23.34 -22.65
C TYR A 310 0.32 -22.63 -23.97
N ASN A 311 1.16 -22.76 -24.99
CA ASN A 311 0.96 -22.12 -26.30
C ASN A 311 0.70 -20.62 -26.20
N VAL A 312 1.50 -19.93 -25.39
CA VAL A 312 1.44 -18.48 -25.18
C VAL A 312 2.71 -17.82 -25.72
N SER A 313 2.62 -16.59 -26.18
CA SER A 313 3.76 -15.83 -26.73
C SER A 313 4.38 -14.84 -25.75
N GLN A 314 3.79 -14.70 -24.57
CA GLN A 314 4.24 -13.77 -23.54
C GLN A 314 3.96 -14.34 -22.15
N LEU A 315 4.89 -14.09 -21.20
CA LEU A 315 4.74 -14.46 -19.80
C LEU A 315 5.04 -13.25 -18.94
N PRO A 316 4.19 -12.90 -17.96
CA PRO A 316 4.56 -11.98 -16.91
C PRO A 316 5.65 -12.62 -16.02
N VAL A 317 6.61 -11.80 -15.61
CA VAL A 317 7.67 -12.17 -14.66
C VAL A 317 7.30 -11.64 -13.28
N MET A 318 7.18 -12.53 -12.30
CA MET A 318 6.69 -12.22 -10.96
C MET A 318 7.74 -12.49 -9.89
N LYS A 319 7.76 -11.66 -8.84
CA LYS A 319 8.71 -11.82 -7.72
C LYS A 319 8.41 -13.03 -6.83
N ALA A 320 7.15 -13.47 -6.77
CA ALA A 320 6.71 -14.55 -5.90
C ALA A 320 5.55 -15.32 -6.53
N GLU A 321 5.24 -16.50 -5.99
CA GLU A 321 4.04 -17.25 -6.35
C GLU A 321 2.75 -16.48 -6.03
N PRO A 322 1.71 -16.58 -6.87
CA PRO A 322 0.38 -16.05 -6.55
C PRO A 322 -0.18 -16.59 -5.21
N PRO A 323 -0.97 -15.79 -4.50
CA PRO A 323 -1.49 -14.47 -4.86
C PRO A 323 -0.44 -13.36 -4.65
N VAL A 324 -0.27 -12.51 -5.65
CA VAL A 324 0.67 -11.37 -5.65
C VAL A 324 -0.07 -10.06 -5.87
N MET A 325 0.57 -8.93 -5.57
CA MET A 325 0.07 -7.60 -5.92
C MET A 325 0.61 -7.16 -7.29
N ALA A 326 -0.05 -6.19 -7.92
CA ALA A 326 0.38 -5.64 -9.21
C ALA A 326 1.85 -5.19 -9.22
N ALA A 327 2.34 -4.62 -8.11
CA ALA A 327 3.74 -4.18 -7.97
C ALA A 327 4.78 -5.33 -7.96
N GLU A 328 4.35 -6.57 -7.83
CA GLU A 328 5.22 -7.74 -7.85
C GLU A 328 5.39 -8.34 -9.26
N VAL A 329 4.68 -7.83 -10.25
CA VAL A 329 4.93 -8.11 -11.66
C VAL A 329 6.07 -7.21 -12.12
N VAL A 330 7.27 -7.78 -12.24
CA VAL A 330 8.52 -7.01 -12.42
C VAL A 330 9.00 -6.93 -13.84
N GLY A 331 8.42 -7.73 -14.73
CA GLY A 331 8.81 -7.75 -16.14
C GLY A 331 7.90 -8.62 -17.01
N ALA A 332 8.30 -8.83 -18.22
CA ALA A 332 7.68 -9.75 -19.15
C ALA A 332 8.74 -10.48 -19.98
N VAL A 333 8.45 -11.73 -20.32
CA VAL A 333 9.16 -12.50 -21.33
C VAL A 333 8.31 -12.52 -22.59
N VAL A 334 8.88 -12.08 -23.70
CA VAL A 334 8.24 -12.10 -25.02
C VAL A 334 8.99 -13.07 -25.93
N GLU A 335 8.27 -14.00 -26.56
CA GLU A 335 8.85 -15.05 -27.41
C GLU A 335 9.78 -14.51 -28.49
N SER A 336 9.35 -13.43 -29.19
CA SER A 336 10.16 -12.79 -30.24
C SER A 336 11.48 -12.22 -29.72
N ASP A 337 11.46 -11.63 -28.52
CA ASP A 337 12.63 -10.99 -27.93
C ASP A 337 13.64 -12.03 -27.44
N LEU A 338 13.14 -13.14 -26.86
CA LEU A 338 13.98 -14.27 -26.48
C LEU A 338 14.61 -14.94 -27.71
N LEU A 339 13.85 -15.12 -28.78
CA LEU A 339 14.37 -15.69 -30.02
C LEU A 339 15.50 -14.83 -30.57
N ASP A 340 15.32 -13.52 -30.65
CA ASP A 340 16.36 -12.60 -31.13
C ASP A 340 17.59 -12.60 -30.19
N ALA A 341 17.39 -12.64 -28.89
CA ALA A 341 18.48 -12.70 -27.91
C ALA A 341 19.30 -14.00 -28.04
N LEU A 342 18.66 -15.16 -28.23
CA LEU A 342 19.31 -16.45 -28.39
C LEU A 342 20.06 -16.55 -29.73
N VAL A 343 19.43 -16.12 -30.83
CA VAL A 343 20.04 -16.16 -32.17
C VAL A 343 21.24 -15.22 -32.27
N SER A 344 21.17 -14.05 -31.64
CA SER A 344 22.26 -13.07 -31.60
C SER A 344 23.36 -13.40 -30.57
N GLY A 345 23.19 -14.44 -29.77
CA GLY A 345 24.15 -14.82 -28.72
C GLY A 345 24.15 -13.87 -27.49
N ARG A 346 23.15 -13.01 -27.35
CA ARG A 346 22.98 -12.13 -26.17
C ARG A 346 22.39 -12.87 -24.96
N ALA A 347 21.76 -14.02 -25.19
CA ALA A 347 21.21 -14.89 -24.16
C ALA A 347 21.64 -16.33 -24.39
N THR A 348 21.70 -17.12 -23.32
CA THR A 348 21.84 -18.58 -23.35
C THR A 348 20.65 -19.24 -22.63
N PRO A 349 20.31 -20.52 -22.95
CA PRO A 349 19.23 -21.21 -22.25
C PRO A 349 19.42 -21.35 -20.74
N ALA A 350 20.64 -21.23 -20.23
CA ALA A 350 20.95 -21.32 -18.80
C ALA A 350 20.90 -20.00 -18.04
N ASP A 351 20.77 -18.89 -18.75
CA ASP A 351 20.72 -17.57 -18.13
C ASP A 351 19.41 -17.37 -17.31
N PRO A 352 19.45 -16.61 -16.23
CA PRO A 352 18.24 -16.22 -15.51
C PRO A 352 17.33 -15.31 -16.36
N VAL A 353 16.03 -15.53 -16.32
CA VAL A 353 15.00 -14.73 -16.99
C VAL A 353 15.15 -13.24 -16.68
N GLY A 354 15.46 -12.89 -15.42
CA GLY A 354 15.61 -11.51 -14.96
C GLY A 354 16.64 -10.68 -15.73
N GLN A 355 17.60 -11.31 -16.42
CA GLN A 355 18.60 -10.62 -17.24
C GLN A 355 18.09 -10.30 -18.66
N HIS A 356 17.01 -10.95 -19.09
CA HIS A 356 16.50 -10.90 -20.47
C HIS A 356 15.02 -10.49 -20.55
N MET A 357 14.38 -10.21 -19.41
CA MET A 357 13.00 -9.71 -19.37
C MET A 357 12.91 -8.28 -19.86
N SER A 358 11.80 -7.94 -20.49
CA SER A 358 11.40 -6.58 -20.83
C SER A 358 10.63 -5.92 -19.66
N ALA A 359 10.23 -4.66 -19.85
CA ALA A 359 9.31 -3.98 -18.91
C ALA A 359 8.02 -4.79 -18.72
N PRO A 360 7.34 -4.66 -17.57
CA PRO A 360 6.06 -5.32 -17.33
C PRO A 360 5.04 -5.01 -18.43
N LEU A 361 4.20 -6.01 -18.73
CA LEU A 361 3.05 -5.81 -19.61
C LEU A 361 2.10 -4.78 -19.00
N PRO A 362 1.33 -4.04 -19.85
CA PRO A 362 0.30 -3.14 -19.33
C PRO A 362 -0.69 -3.91 -18.48
N MET A 363 -1.22 -3.24 -17.48
CA MET A 363 -2.22 -3.77 -16.57
C MET A 363 -3.56 -3.08 -16.80
N VAL A 364 -4.63 -3.84 -16.71
CA VAL A 364 -6.01 -3.36 -16.88
C VAL A 364 -6.89 -3.98 -15.79
N GLY A 365 -7.80 -3.21 -15.22
CA GLY A 365 -8.73 -3.72 -14.22
C GLY A 365 -9.87 -4.54 -14.86
N SER A 366 -10.32 -5.59 -14.19
CA SER A 366 -11.48 -6.37 -14.64
C SER A 366 -12.74 -5.54 -14.77
N GLY A 367 -12.85 -4.43 -14.04
CA GLY A 367 -13.97 -3.49 -14.06
C GLY A 367 -13.88 -2.43 -15.16
N GLU A 368 -12.78 -2.31 -15.89
CA GLU A 368 -12.61 -1.36 -16.97
C GLU A 368 -13.42 -1.72 -18.22
N GLN A 369 -13.70 -0.71 -19.03
CA GLN A 369 -14.31 -0.89 -20.35
C GLN A 369 -13.33 -1.55 -21.32
N VAL A 370 -13.85 -2.45 -22.18
CA VAL A 370 -13.05 -3.10 -23.23
C VAL A 370 -12.38 -2.07 -24.14
N SER A 371 -13.06 -0.96 -24.46
CA SER A 371 -12.51 0.12 -25.30
C SER A 371 -11.21 0.71 -24.74
N ARG A 372 -11.07 0.85 -23.43
CA ARG A 372 -9.83 1.36 -22.78
C ARG A 372 -8.68 0.35 -22.86
N ALA A 373 -8.98 -0.93 -22.74
CA ALA A 373 -7.95 -1.97 -22.84
C ALA A 373 -7.39 -2.13 -24.25
N VAL A 374 -8.13 -1.74 -25.30
CA VAL A 374 -7.66 -1.79 -26.69
C VAL A 374 -6.36 -1.02 -26.87
N ASP A 375 -6.25 0.19 -26.31
CA ASP A 375 -5.01 1.00 -26.39
C ASP A 375 -3.80 0.29 -25.76
N ALA A 376 -4.00 -0.40 -24.64
CA ALA A 376 -2.96 -1.19 -23.99
C ALA A 376 -2.54 -2.41 -24.84
N LEU A 377 -3.53 -3.10 -25.40
CA LEU A 377 -3.31 -4.27 -26.26
C LEU A 377 -2.68 -3.92 -27.60
N GLU A 378 -2.97 -2.75 -28.18
CA GLU A 378 -2.31 -2.28 -29.41
C GLU A 378 -0.81 -2.10 -29.23
N LYS A 379 -0.36 -1.67 -28.06
CA LYS A 379 1.05 -1.43 -27.78
C LYS A 379 1.82 -2.70 -27.44
N ALA A 380 1.24 -3.60 -26.66
CA ALA A 380 1.96 -4.73 -26.09
C ALA A 380 1.46 -6.13 -26.55
N GLY A 381 0.32 -6.21 -27.23
CA GLY A 381 -0.27 -7.46 -27.69
C GLY A 381 -1.01 -8.26 -26.64
N ALA A 382 -0.66 -8.12 -25.38
CA ALA A 382 -1.33 -8.71 -24.22
C ALA A 382 -1.32 -7.73 -23.03
N ALA A 383 -2.20 -7.96 -22.06
CA ALA A 383 -2.27 -7.20 -20.82
C ALA A 383 -2.58 -8.12 -19.63
N VAL A 384 -2.05 -7.76 -18.46
CA VAL A 384 -2.37 -8.42 -17.20
C VAL A 384 -3.68 -7.84 -16.67
N VAL A 385 -4.63 -8.70 -16.32
CA VAL A 385 -5.91 -8.26 -15.75
C VAL A 385 -5.84 -8.28 -14.23
N LEU A 386 -6.23 -7.15 -13.62
CA LEU A 386 -6.29 -6.99 -12.18
C LEU A 386 -7.72 -7.23 -11.66
N VAL A 387 -7.83 -8.01 -10.60
CA VAL A 387 -9.05 -8.19 -9.80
C VAL A 387 -8.69 -7.86 -8.35
N ASP A 388 -9.39 -6.90 -7.77
CA ASP A 388 -9.12 -6.43 -6.41
C ASP A 388 -7.63 -6.08 -6.16
N GLY A 389 -6.98 -5.45 -7.16
CA GLY A 389 -5.60 -5.01 -7.13
C GLY A 389 -4.56 -6.10 -7.39
N ARG A 390 -4.99 -7.33 -7.64
CA ARG A 390 -4.13 -8.50 -7.84
C ARG A 390 -4.17 -9.00 -9.30
N PRO A 391 -3.03 -9.36 -9.88
CA PRO A 391 -2.99 -10.09 -11.15
C PRO A 391 -3.80 -11.38 -11.06
N ALA A 392 -4.78 -11.51 -11.95
CA ALA A 392 -5.69 -12.66 -11.96
C ALA A 392 -5.70 -13.42 -13.27
N ALA A 393 -5.44 -12.74 -14.39
CA ALA A 393 -5.44 -13.35 -15.71
C ALA A 393 -4.63 -12.52 -16.73
N MET A 394 -4.45 -13.09 -17.90
CA MET A 394 -3.94 -12.38 -19.08
C MET A 394 -5.04 -12.25 -20.12
N ILE A 395 -5.10 -11.14 -20.83
CA ILE A 395 -5.92 -10.99 -22.04
C ILE A 395 -5.04 -10.59 -23.22
N THR A 396 -5.46 -11.01 -24.40
CA THR A 396 -4.82 -10.71 -25.68
C THR A 396 -5.81 -10.02 -26.63
N ARG A 397 -5.29 -9.46 -27.73
CA ARG A 397 -6.15 -8.95 -28.83
C ARG A 397 -7.12 -10.02 -29.32
N GLN A 398 -6.69 -11.28 -29.38
CA GLN A 398 -7.49 -12.40 -29.87
C GLN A 398 -8.68 -12.68 -28.91
N ASP A 399 -8.48 -12.61 -27.60
CA ASP A 399 -9.53 -12.78 -26.61
C ASP A 399 -10.64 -11.71 -26.81
N VAL A 400 -10.21 -10.44 -26.97
CA VAL A 400 -11.15 -9.32 -27.20
C VAL A 400 -11.87 -9.48 -28.55
N LEU A 401 -11.18 -9.85 -29.62
CA LEU A 401 -11.80 -10.07 -30.92
C LEU A 401 -12.80 -11.22 -30.88
N ALA A 402 -12.46 -12.33 -30.23
CA ALA A 402 -13.35 -13.47 -30.07
C ALA A 402 -14.64 -13.08 -29.29
N PHE A 403 -14.49 -12.32 -28.22
CA PHE A 403 -15.60 -11.81 -27.43
C PHE A 403 -16.53 -10.91 -28.28
N LEU A 404 -15.96 -9.92 -28.99
CA LEU A 404 -16.73 -9.00 -29.82
C LEU A 404 -17.39 -9.69 -31.02
N ALA A 405 -16.74 -10.71 -31.61
CA ALA A 405 -17.29 -11.49 -32.74
C ALA A 405 -18.38 -12.49 -32.31
N GLY A 406 -18.30 -12.99 -31.04
CA GLY A 406 -19.32 -13.90 -30.50
C GLY A 406 -20.63 -13.22 -30.11
N GLY A 407 -20.73 -11.92 -30.32
CA GLY A 407 -21.88 -11.08 -29.96
C GLY A 407 -22.06 -11.09 -28.45
N GLY A 408 -21.46 -10.13 -27.73
CA GLY A 408 -21.72 -9.93 -26.30
C GLY A 408 -23.23 -9.78 -26.10
N SER A 409 -23.89 -10.85 -25.73
CA SER A 409 -25.31 -10.92 -25.41
C SER A 409 -25.48 -10.95 -23.90
#